data_1f1cf45dff39b636b75fcb71596d3aa3
#
_entry.id   1f1cf45dff39b636b75fcb71596d3aa3
#
_cell.length_a   1.000
_cell.length_b   1.000
_cell.length_c   1.000
_cell.angle_alpha   90.00
_cell.angle_beta   90.00
_cell.angle_gamma   90.00
#
_symmetry.space_group_name_H-M   'P 1'
#
loop_
_entity.id
_entity.type
_entity.pdbx_description
1 polymer ?
#
loop_
_entity_poly.entity_id
_entity_poly.type
_entity_poly.pdbx_seq_one_letter_code
_entity_poly.pdbx_strand_id
1 'polypeptide(L)'
;MNLEGWSMFHAVVNSTYRGFSVSLELRFYNAKYVMKYAIIAAGEGSRLMQEGVQLPKPLVRVGGEHLVDRLIRIFLANKADEIVVICNEQMTDVAAHLKDVQRNGLAGKRVPLRIIVKRTPSSMHSLYELSPYLHVSPFVLTTVDTVFKEDEFALFVNSMNTALAAGDNGMMAVTGFVDDEKPLYVQTNNPPYISGFYDEPAPNCHYISAGIYGLTPQCLPVLKACIESGESRMRNFQRALVANGMKLKAYVMGKVLDIDHVSDIIKAEKFLYEQHNCHL
;
A
#
# COMPACT_ATOMS: atom_id res chain seq x y z
N MET A 1 12.35 17.18 20.61
CA MET A 1 12.60 15.81 20.09
C MET A 1 11.98 14.87 21.10
N ASN A 2 10.69 14.48 20.88
CA ASN A 2 9.94 13.62 21.80
C ASN A 2 10.32 12.16 21.55
N LEU A 3 10.86 11.51 22.57
CA LEU A 3 11.31 10.11 22.58
C LEU A 3 10.17 9.12 22.93
N GLU A 4 8.92 9.49 22.73
CA GLU A 4 7.76 8.64 23.02
C GLU A 4 7.45 7.72 21.82
N GLY A 5 7.91 6.50 21.90
CA GLY A 5 7.60 5.45 20.88
C GLY A 5 8.58 4.29 20.85
N TRP A 6 9.51 4.19 21.80
CA TRP A 6 10.50 3.11 21.86
C TRP A 6 10.05 2.05 22.84
N SER A 7 9.71 0.85 22.41
CA SER A 7 9.62 -0.31 23.29
C SER A 7 10.91 -1.13 23.20
N MET A 8 11.53 -1.36 24.32
CA MET A 8 12.80 -2.09 24.44
C MET A 8 12.51 -3.53 24.83
N PHE A 9 12.86 -4.49 23.97
CA PHE A 9 12.90 -5.90 24.33
C PHE A 9 14.33 -6.28 24.72
N HIS A 10 14.48 -6.86 25.92
CA HIS A 10 15.73 -7.43 26.41
C HIS A 10 15.71 -8.95 26.15
N ALA A 11 16.67 -9.46 25.40
CA ALA A 11 16.94 -10.88 25.33
C ALA A 11 18.38 -11.11 25.80
N VAL A 12 18.54 -11.95 26.80
CA VAL A 12 19.84 -12.36 27.31
C VAL A 12 20.10 -13.77 26.78
N VAL A 13 21.11 -13.93 25.95
CA VAL A 13 21.58 -15.24 25.49
C VAL A 13 22.84 -15.60 26.30
N ASN A 14 22.74 -16.62 27.14
CA ASN A 14 23.88 -17.15 27.88
C ASN A 14 24.47 -18.34 27.11
N SER A 15 25.75 -18.25 26.76
CA SER A 15 26.49 -19.37 26.19
C SER A 15 27.77 -19.62 27.00
N THR A 16 28.01 -20.88 27.37
CA THR A 16 29.23 -21.30 28.04
C THR A 16 30.15 -22.04 27.04
N TYR A 17 31.32 -21.48 26.81
CA TYR A 17 32.38 -22.13 26.02
C TYR A 17 33.68 -22.13 26.82
N ARG A 18 34.22 -23.32 27.07
CA ARG A 18 35.49 -23.56 27.82
C ARG A 18 35.59 -22.88 29.20
N GLY A 19 34.48 -22.92 29.99
CA GLY A 19 34.50 -22.38 31.36
C GLY A 19 34.38 -20.85 31.46
N PHE A 20 34.21 -20.16 30.36
CA PHE A 20 33.88 -18.73 30.35
C PHE A 20 32.41 -18.53 30.02
N SER A 21 31.68 -17.80 30.88
CA SER A 21 30.32 -17.39 30.62
C SER A 21 30.34 -16.07 29.87
N VAL A 22 29.87 -16.07 28.62
CA VAL A 22 29.69 -14.85 27.83
C VAL A 22 28.19 -14.54 27.78
N SER A 23 27.80 -13.43 28.38
CA SER A 23 26.43 -12.88 28.25
C SER A 23 26.41 -11.89 27.09
N LEU A 24 25.70 -12.21 26.03
CA LEU A 24 25.44 -11.30 24.92
C LEU A 24 24.09 -10.63 25.17
N GLU A 25 24.10 -9.35 25.52
CA GLU A 25 22.87 -8.54 25.57
C GLU A 25 22.52 -8.06 24.15
N LEU A 26 21.53 -8.68 23.54
CA LEU A 26 20.94 -8.21 22.30
C LEU A 26 19.84 -7.19 22.63
N ARG A 27 20.13 -5.93 22.40
CA ARG A 27 19.14 -4.85 22.51
C ARG A 27 18.45 -4.68 21.15
N PHE A 28 17.24 -5.21 21.02
CA PHE A 28 16.39 -4.96 19.86
C PHE A 28 15.63 -3.67 20.07
N TYR A 29 15.95 -2.66 19.33
CA TYR A 29 15.15 -1.45 19.23
C TYR A 29 14.08 -1.67 18.16
N ASN A 30 12.83 -1.82 18.54
CA ASN A 30 11.73 -1.68 17.60
C ASN A 30 11.57 -0.19 17.27
N ALA A 31 12.38 0.30 16.35
CA ALA A 31 12.18 1.61 15.76
C ALA A 31 10.86 1.55 14.96
N LYS A 32 9.80 2.07 15.55
CA LYS A 32 8.55 2.25 14.81
C LYS A 32 8.78 3.39 13.83
N TYR A 33 8.92 3.05 12.55
CA TYR A 33 9.04 4.06 11.52
C TYR A 33 7.79 4.93 11.48
N VAL A 34 8.00 6.23 11.37
CA VAL A 34 6.95 7.17 10.99
C VAL A 34 6.49 6.76 9.60
N MET A 35 5.25 6.32 9.47
CA MET A 35 4.72 5.76 8.23
C MET A 35 3.78 6.74 7.56
N LYS A 36 4.07 7.07 6.31
CA LYS A 36 3.15 7.80 5.43
C LYS A 36 2.31 6.85 4.61
N TYR A 37 1.13 7.29 4.25
CA TYR A 37 0.24 6.53 3.38
C TYR A 37 -0.14 7.36 2.17
N ALA A 38 -0.17 6.75 1.00
CA ALA A 38 -0.47 7.42 -0.24
C ALA A 38 -1.64 6.72 -0.97
N ILE A 39 -2.59 7.51 -1.47
CA ILE A 39 -3.75 7.04 -2.21
C ILE A 39 -3.71 7.64 -3.61
N ILE A 40 -3.69 6.79 -4.63
CA ILE A 40 -3.91 7.21 -6.01
C ILE A 40 -5.41 7.13 -6.31
N ALA A 41 -6.04 8.29 -6.41
CA ALA A 41 -7.48 8.47 -6.68
C ALA A 41 -7.73 9.32 -7.93
N ALA A 42 -6.75 9.40 -8.85
CA ALA A 42 -6.83 10.25 -10.05
C ALA A 42 -7.34 9.51 -11.30
N GLY A 43 -7.65 8.21 -11.21
CA GLY A 43 -8.21 7.42 -12.30
C GLY A 43 -9.64 7.84 -12.64
N GLU A 44 -9.99 7.88 -13.92
CA GLU A 44 -11.28 8.38 -14.39
C GLU A 44 -12.47 7.45 -14.04
N GLY A 45 -12.24 6.15 -13.79
CA GLY A 45 -13.31 5.19 -13.47
C GLY A 45 -14.29 4.99 -14.63
N SER A 46 -13.81 5.08 -15.86
CA SER A 46 -14.63 5.11 -17.08
C SER A 46 -15.53 3.88 -17.27
N ARG A 47 -15.09 2.69 -16.82
CA ARG A 47 -15.88 1.44 -16.88
C ARG A 47 -17.14 1.54 -16.03
N LEU A 48 -16.99 1.94 -14.76
CA LEU A 48 -18.12 2.14 -13.85
C LEU A 48 -19.11 3.19 -14.39
N MET A 49 -18.62 4.29 -14.97
CA MET A 49 -19.48 5.29 -15.60
C MET A 49 -20.23 4.74 -16.82
N GLN A 50 -19.59 3.91 -17.65
CA GLN A 50 -20.26 3.24 -18.77
C GLN A 50 -21.35 2.26 -18.31
N GLU A 51 -21.20 1.67 -17.14
CA GLU A 51 -22.20 0.80 -16.50
C GLU A 51 -23.27 1.57 -15.70
N GLY A 52 -23.31 2.91 -15.80
CA GLY A 52 -24.35 3.74 -15.22
C GLY A 52 -24.07 4.29 -13.82
N VAL A 53 -22.87 4.06 -13.27
CA VAL A 53 -22.49 4.66 -11.98
C VAL A 53 -22.24 6.16 -12.16
N GLN A 54 -23.03 6.99 -11.48
CA GLN A 54 -22.96 8.46 -11.59
C GLN A 54 -21.87 9.09 -10.71
N LEU A 55 -21.41 8.37 -9.68
CA LEU A 55 -20.38 8.87 -8.76
C LEU A 55 -18.98 8.63 -9.32
N PRO A 56 -18.04 9.57 -9.15
CA PRO A 56 -16.63 9.31 -9.42
C PRO A 56 -16.13 8.19 -8.53
N LYS A 57 -15.25 7.34 -9.08
CA LYS A 57 -14.78 6.10 -8.44
C LYS A 57 -14.38 6.26 -6.96
N PRO A 58 -13.65 7.30 -6.52
CA PRO A 58 -13.31 7.47 -5.11
C PRO A 58 -14.51 7.63 -4.17
N LEU A 59 -15.66 8.09 -4.67
CA LEU A 59 -16.90 8.28 -3.93
C LEU A 59 -17.90 7.13 -4.11
N VAL A 60 -17.57 6.10 -4.86
CA VAL A 60 -18.35 4.86 -4.91
C VAL A 60 -18.37 4.23 -3.52
N ARG A 61 -19.52 3.68 -3.13
CA ARG A 61 -19.69 3.06 -1.82
C ARG A 61 -19.56 1.54 -1.91
N VAL A 62 -18.84 0.99 -0.93
CA VAL A 62 -18.76 -0.45 -0.68
C VAL A 62 -18.99 -0.66 0.82
N GLY A 63 -19.94 -1.48 1.19
CA GLY A 63 -20.33 -1.65 2.59
C GLY A 63 -20.85 -0.37 3.26
N GLY A 64 -21.44 0.55 2.48
CA GLY A 64 -21.97 1.83 2.98
C GLY A 64 -20.94 2.95 3.14
N GLU A 65 -19.65 2.70 2.93
CA GLU A 65 -18.55 3.67 3.07
C GLU A 65 -17.96 4.03 1.71
N HIS A 66 -17.56 5.28 1.46
CA HIS A 66 -16.84 5.64 0.23
C HIS A 66 -15.49 4.93 0.18
N LEU A 67 -15.04 4.53 -1.00
CA LEU A 67 -13.74 3.85 -1.19
C LEU A 67 -12.59 4.66 -0.60
N VAL A 68 -12.56 5.97 -0.82
CA VAL A 68 -11.51 6.86 -0.28
C VAL A 68 -11.58 6.98 1.24
N ASP A 69 -12.78 7.07 1.82
CA ASP A 69 -12.96 7.18 3.27
C ASP A 69 -12.55 5.90 3.98
N ARG A 70 -12.88 4.75 3.37
CA ARG A 70 -12.45 3.43 3.86
C ARG A 70 -10.95 3.35 3.97
N LEU A 71 -10.19 3.74 2.95
CA LEU A 71 -8.73 3.73 2.99
C LEU A 71 -8.19 4.71 4.04
N ILE A 72 -8.73 5.94 4.11
CA ILE A 72 -8.34 6.93 5.11
C ILE A 72 -8.54 6.36 6.53
N ARG A 73 -9.69 5.75 6.80
CA ARG A 73 -9.99 5.15 8.10
C ARG A 73 -9.04 4.01 8.45
N ILE A 74 -8.76 3.12 7.49
CA ILE A 74 -7.81 2.01 7.68
C ILE A 74 -6.40 2.54 7.97
N PHE A 75 -5.95 3.57 7.26
CA PHE A 75 -4.64 4.17 7.47
C PHE A 75 -4.53 4.87 8.82
N LEU A 76 -5.58 5.56 9.28
CA LEU A 76 -5.65 6.11 10.62
C LEU A 76 -5.56 5.01 11.71
N ALA A 77 -6.25 3.87 11.50
CA ALA A 77 -6.17 2.72 12.41
C ALA A 77 -4.74 2.14 12.46
N ASN A 78 -4.00 2.25 11.36
CA ASN A 78 -2.59 1.82 11.25
C ASN A 78 -1.61 2.96 11.57
N LYS A 79 -2.06 4.00 12.30
CA LYS A 79 -1.22 5.08 12.85
C LYS A 79 -0.51 5.89 11.76
N ALA A 80 -1.27 6.29 10.73
CA ALA A 80 -0.77 7.18 9.70
C ALA A 80 -0.26 8.49 10.31
N ASP A 81 0.99 8.84 10.00
CA ASP A 81 1.57 10.13 10.34
C ASP A 81 1.09 11.22 9.36
N GLU A 82 1.02 10.89 8.10
CA GLU A 82 0.44 11.69 7.04
C GLU A 82 -0.21 10.79 6.00
N ILE A 83 -1.39 11.18 5.49
CA ILE A 83 -2.07 10.55 4.37
C ILE A 83 -2.03 11.53 3.20
N VAL A 84 -1.44 11.11 2.08
CA VAL A 84 -1.30 11.93 0.88
C VAL A 84 -2.19 11.35 -0.21
N VAL A 85 -3.17 12.14 -0.69
CA VAL A 85 -4.13 11.70 -1.71
C VAL A 85 -3.95 12.54 -2.96
N ILE A 86 -3.85 11.89 -4.13
CA ILE A 86 -3.97 12.58 -5.41
C ILE A 86 -5.32 12.26 -6.05
N CYS A 87 -6.07 13.29 -6.44
CA CYS A 87 -7.31 13.17 -7.19
C CYS A 87 -7.25 13.98 -8.49
N ASN A 88 -8.09 13.60 -9.45
CA ASN A 88 -8.17 14.29 -10.74
C ASN A 88 -8.85 15.64 -10.59
N GLU A 89 -8.31 16.67 -11.20
CA GLU A 89 -8.85 18.04 -11.19
C GLU A 89 -10.26 18.15 -11.78
N GLN A 90 -10.65 17.23 -12.67
CA GLN A 90 -11.99 17.15 -13.24
C GLN A 90 -13.03 16.58 -12.26
N MET A 91 -12.57 15.92 -11.19
CA MET A 91 -13.44 15.33 -10.14
C MET A 91 -13.64 16.33 -9.01
N THR A 92 -14.37 17.42 -9.27
CA THR A 92 -14.60 18.50 -8.29
C THR A 92 -15.24 18.03 -7.00
N ASP A 93 -16.15 17.05 -7.09
CA ASP A 93 -16.85 16.47 -5.92
C ASP A 93 -15.89 15.70 -5.02
N VAL A 94 -14.93 14.95 -5.61
CA VAL A 94 -13.90 14.26 -4.85
C VAL A 94 -12.99 15.26 -4.13
N ALA A 95 -12.56 16.31 -4.83
CA ALA A 95 -11.75 17.36 -4.24
C ALA A 95 -12.49 18.12 -3.12
N ALA A 96 -13.78 18.39 -3.29
CA ALA A 96 -14.63 19.01 -2.27
C ALA A 96 -14.77 18.09 -1.04
N HIS A 97 -15.08 16.81 -1.24
CA HIS A 97 -15.20 15.81 -0.18
C HIS A 97 -13.89 15.68 0.61
N LEU A 98 -12.75 15.52 -0.06
CA LEU A 98 -11.45 15.43 0.61
C LEU A 98 -11.09 16.69 1.42
N LYS A 99 -11.43 17.88 0.91
CA LYS A 99 -11.28 19.14 1.66
C LYS A 99 -12.17 19.19 2.89
N ASP A 100 -13.37 18.63 2.82
CA ASP A 100 -14.27 18.52 3.97
C ASP A 100 -13.67 17.57 5.02
N VAL A 101 -13.21 16.38 4.61
CA VAL A 101 -12.50 15.42 5.48
C VAL A 101 -11.25 16.06 6.12
N GLN A 102 -10.47 16.83 5.35
CA GLN A 102 -9.28 17.52 5.87
C GLN A 102 -9.63 18.54 6.96
N ARG A 103 -10.75 19.27 6.80
CA ARG A 103 -11.21 20.34 7.70
C ARG A 103 -11.93 19.80 8.92
N ASN A 104 -12.87 18.88 8.70
CA ASN A 104 -13.84 18.44 9.70
C ASN A 104 -13.49 17.06 10.29
N GLY A 105 -12.52 16.35 9.68
CA GLY A 105 -12.16 14.98 10.06
C GLY A 105 -13.09 13.94 9.45
N LEU A 106 -12.81 12.68 9.77
CA LEU A 106 -13.58 11.52 9.36
C LEU A 106 -14.08 10.78 10.59
N ALA A 107 -15.39 10.55 10.70
CA ALA A 107 -16.03 9.89 11.84
C ALA A 107 -15.57 10.45 13.20
N GLY A 108 -15.48 11.79 13.32
CA GLY A 108 -15.08 12.50 14.53
C GLY A 108 -13.56 12.45 14.83
N LYS A 109 -12.76 11.87 13.96
CA LYS A 109 -11.29 11.82 14.11
C LYS A 109 -10.62 12.80 13.16
N ARG A 110 -9.64 13.57 13.66
CA ARG A 110 -8.80 14.41 12.82
C ARG A 110 -7.99 13.55 11.85
N VAL A 111 -7.91 13.98 10.59
CA VAL A 111 -7.14 13.30 9.54
C VAL A 111 -5.94 14.14 9.17
N PRO A 112 -4.70 13.63 9.28
CA PRO A 112 -3.49 14.32 8.79
C PRO A 112 -3.42 14.18 7.26
N LEU A 113 -4.34 14.85 6.55
CA LEU A 113 -4.56 14.69 5.13
C LEU A 113 -3.89 15.80 4.32
N ARG A 114 -3.14 15.40 3.29
CA ARG A 114 -2.63 16.25 2.22
C ARG A 114 -3.30 15.88 0.91
N ILE A 115 -3.79 16.88 0.19
CA ILE A 115 -4.56 16.69 -1.04
C ILE A 115 -3.76 17.30 -2.20
N ILE A 116 -3.55 16.53 -3.25
CA ILE A 116 -3.01 16.95 -4.53
C ILE A 116 -4.13 16.83 -5.56
N VAL A 117 -4.44 17.92 -6.25
CA VAL A 117 -5.46 17.96 -7.30
C VAL A 117 -4.76 18.15 -8.63
N LYS A 118 -4.65 17.06 -9.42
CA LYS A 118 -3.93 17.09 -10.70
C LYS A 118 -4.38 15.96 -11.60
N ARG A 119 -4.53 16.24 -12.89
CA ARG A 119 -4.69 15.20 -13.92
C ARG A 119 -3.33 14.60 -14.24
N THR A 120 -3.26 13.28 -14.30
CA THR A 120 -2.02 12.54 -14.60
C THR A 120 -2.28 11.48 -15.66
N PRO A 121 -1.29 11.17 -16.53
CA PRO A 121 -1.46 10.20 -17.61
C PRO A 121 -1.62 8.75 -17.11
N SER A 122 -1.12 8.43 -15.91
CA SER A 122 -1.18 7.07 -15.34
C SER A 122 -0.97 7.07 -13.83
N SER A 123 -1.19 5.93 -13.19
CA SER A 123 -0.91 5.72 -11.76
C SER A 123 0.57 5.95 -11.39
N MET A 124 1.50 5.63 -12.30
CA MET A 124 2.92 5.90 -12.08
C MET A 124 3.22 7.40 -12.06
N HIS A 125 2.61 8.19 -12.96
CA HIS A 125 2.70 9.65 -12.94
C HIS A 125 2.03 10.23 -11.68
N SER A 126 0.92 9.64 -11.23
CA SER A 126 0.30 10.03 -9.95
C SER A 126 1.26 9.83 -8.78
N LEU A 127 1.96 8.71 -8.72
CA LEU A 127 2.99 8.46 -7.70
C LEU A 127 4.14 9.47 -7.82
N TYR A 128 4.55 9.83 -9.03
CA TYR A 128 5.58 10.85 -9.22
C TYR A 128 5.17 12.21 -8.68
N GLU A 129 3.91 12.63 -8.87
CA GLU A 129 3.37 13.86 -8.26
C GLU A 129 3.28 13.79 -6.72
N LEU A 130 3.11 12.59 -6.15
CA LEU A 130 3.12 12.38 -4.71
C LEU A 130 4.55 12.35 -4.13
N SER A 131 5.56 12.03 -4.94
CA SER A 131 6.94 11.77 -4.48
C SER A 131 7.58 12.91 -3.67
N PRO A 132 7.32 14.22 -3.92
CA PRO A 132 7.85 15.30 -3.08
C PRO A 132 7.39 15.24 -1.62
N TYR A 133 6.31 14.56 -1.33
CA TYR A 133 5.75 14.41 0.02
C TYR A 133 6.14 13.09 0.68
N LEU A 134 6.72 12.14 -0.08
CA LEU A 134 7.06 10.78 0.34
C LEU A 134 8.57 10.55 0.53
N HIS A 135 9.42 11.57 0.30
CA HIS A 135 10.87 11.43 0.26
C HIS A 135 11.58 11.36 1.62
N VAL A 136 10.86 11.57 2.73
CA VAL A 136 11.45 11.66 4.08
C VAL A 136 11.33 10.37 4.87
N SER A 137 10.29 9.60 4.64
CA SER A 137 9.98 8.39 5.43
C SER A 137 9.42 7.27 4.57
N PRO A 138 9.49 6.02 5.03
CA PRO A 138 8.80 4.92 4.37
C PRO A 138 7.31 5.21 4.19
N PHE A 139 6.73 4.66 3.14
CA PHE A 139 5.32 4.88 2.82
C PHE A 139 4.65 3.61 2.29
N VAL A 140 3.34 3.52 2.50
CA VAL A 140 2.48 2.54 1.85
C VAL A 140 1.62 3.24 0.81
N LEU A 141 1.67 2.75 -0.41
CA LEU A 141 0.89 3.24 -1.55
C LEU A 141 -0.16 2.20 -1.94
N THR A 142 -1.38 2.66 -2.24
CA THR A 142 -2.41 1.86 -2.91
C THR A 142 -3.25 2.74 -3.86
N THR A 143 -3.97 2.10 -4.77
CA THR A 143 -5.02 2.75 -5.56
C THR A 143 -6.32 2.77 -4.77
N VAL A 144 -7.20 3.73 -5.08
CA VAL A 144 -8.43 3.98 -4.30
C VAL A 144 -9.44 2.84 -4.38
N ASP A 145 -9.34 2.04 -5.42
CA ASP A 145 -10.24 0.93 -5.77
C ASP A 145 -9.87 -0.42 -5.15
N THR A 146 -8.73 -0.50 -4.49
CA THR A 146 -8.25 -1.76 -3.90
C THR A 146 -8.97 -2.05 -2.58
N VAL A 147 -9.68 -3.16 -2.52
CA VAL A 147 -10.44 -3.65 -1.36
C VAL A 147 -9.79 -4.90 -0.79
N PHE A 148 -9.47 -4.86 0.50
CA PHE A 148 -8.77 -5.91 1.24
C PHE A 148 -9.31 -6.01 2.67
N LYS A 149 -8.96 -7.07 3.40
CA LYS A 149 -9.25 -7.22 4.84
C LYS A 149 -8.35 -6.32 5.69
N GLU A 150 -8.95 -5.64 6.67
CA GLU A 150 -8.26 -4.63 7.49
C GLU A 150 -7.23 -5.25 8.44
N ASP A 151 -7.51 -6.42 8.98
CA ASP A 151 -6.60 -7.20 9.81
C ASP A 151 -5.38 -7.68 9.03
N GLU A 152 -5.57 -8.18 7.79
CA GLU A 152 -4.46 -8.56 6.91
C GLU A 152 -3.59 -7.35 6.55
N PHE A 153 -4.21 -6.18 6.32
CA PHE A 153 -3.45 -4.95 6.07
C PHE A 153 -2.62 -4.51 7.29
N ALA A 154 -3.18 -4.63 8.50
CA ALA A 154 -2.44 -4.35 9.73
C ALA A 154 -1.23 -5.27 9.91
N LEU A 155 -1.37 -6.55 9.56
CA LEU A 155 -0.28 -7.52 9.55
C LEU A 155 0.77 -7.19 8.47
N PHE A 156 0.33 -6.76 7.29
CA PHE A 156 1.23 -6.27 6.24
C PHE A 156 2.09 -5.10 6.73
N VAL A 157 1.49 -4.08 7.34
CA VAL A 157 2.21 -2.91 7.87
C VAL A 157 3.21 -3.31 8.96
N ASN A 158 2.85 -4.23 9.86
CA ASN A 158 3.75 -4.73 10.88
C ASN A 158 4.94 -5.52 10.27
N SER A 159 4.66 -6.36 9.27
CA SER A 159 5.69 -7.12 8.55
C SER A 159 6.62 -6.20 7.76
N MET A 160 6.09 -5.13 7.18
CA MET A 160 6.89 -4.11 6.51
C MET A 160 7.88 -3.44 7.47
N ASN A 161 7.45 -3.05 8.68
CA ASN A 161 8.36 -2.49 9.68
C ASN A 161 9.53 -3.44 9.98
N THR A 162 9.28 -4.74 10.05
CA THR A 162 10.31 -5.76 10.24
C THR A 162 11.25 -5.86 9.05
N ALA A 163 10.73 -5.81 7.83
CA ALA A 163 11.53 -5.83 6.60
C ALA A 163 12.44 -4.59 6.51
N LEU A 164 11.90 -3.41 6.82
CA LEU A 164 12.67 -2.16 6.85
C LEU A 164 13.81 -2.19 7.88
N ALA A 165 13.54 -2.73 9.07
CA ALA A 165 14.55 -2.92 10.11
C ALA A 165 15.67 -3.90 9.67
N ALA A 166 15.36 -4.83 8.78
CA ALA A 166 16.33 -5.75 8.17
C ALA A 166 17.11 -5.13 6.97
N GLY A 167 16.82 -3.88 6.62
CA GLY A 167 17.47 -3.16 5.52
C GLY A 167 16.89 -3.42 4.14
N ASP A 168 15.66 -3.94 4.07
CA ASP A 168 14.96 -4.11 2.80
C ASP A 168 14.46 -2.75 2.26
N ASN A 169 14.36 -2.62 0.94
CA ASN A 169 13.88 -1.40 0.29
C ASN A 169 12.36 -1.30 0.24
N GLY A 170 11.67 -2.40 0.52
CA GLY A 170 10.22 -2.41 0.58
C GLY A 170 9.62 -3.80 0.70
N MET A 171 8.31 -3.82 0.73
CA MET A 171 7.46 -5.00 0.76
C MET A 171 6.26 -4.75 -0.14
N MET A 172 5.92 -5.70 -0.99
CA MET A 172 4.74 -5.61 -1.86
C MET A 172 3.76 -6.70 -1.49
N ALA A 173 2.49 -6.34 -1.37
CA ALA A 173 1.45 -7.33 -1.22
C ALA A 173 1.26 -8.11 -2.51
N VAL A 174 1.15 -9.42 -2.37
CA VAL A 174 0.87 -10.36 -3.45
C VAL A 174 -0.29 -11.27 -3.03
N THR A 175 -1.03 -11.79 -3.97
CA THR A 175 -2.15 -12.70 -3.70
C THR A 175 -2.15 -13.87 -4.66
N GLY A 176 -2.59 -15.03 -4.18
CA GLY A 176 -2.89 -16.18 -5.04
C GLY A 176 -4.29 -16.12 -5.66
N PHE A 177 -5.11 -15.14 -5.26
CA PHE A 177 -6.46 -14.95 -5.79
C PHE A 177 -6.41 -14.10 -7.06
N VAL A 178 -6.74 -14.70 -8.20
CA VAL A 178 -6.71 -14.04 -9.51
C VAL A 178 -8.14 -13.72 -9.92
N ASP A 179 -8.53 -12.44 -9.87
CA ASP A 179 -9.82 -11.89 -10.36
C ASP A 179 -9.56 -10.60 -11.19
N ASP A 180 -8.37 -10.46 -11.77
CA ASP A 180 -7.96 -9.34 -12.61
C ASP A 180 -7.93 -9.80 -14.08
N GLU A 181 -8.43 -8.96 -14.98
CA GLU A 181 -8.39 -9.20 -16.44
C GLU A 181 -6.95 -9.21 -17.00
N LYS A 182 -6.03 -8.47 -16.37
CA LYS A 182 -4.64 -8.32 -16.80
C LYS A 182 -3.69 -8.39 -15.59
N PRO A 183 -3.64 -9.55 -14.91
CA PRO A 183 -2.83 -9.69 -13.72
C PRO A 183 -1.34 -9.44 -14.00
N LEU A 184 -0.64 -8.94 -13.01
CA LEU A 184 0.81 -8.85 -13.04
C LEU A 184 1.39 -9.98 -12.19
N TYR A 185 1.92 -11.00 -12.84
CA TYR A 185 2.47 -12.18 -12.19
C TYR A 185 3.78 -11.85 -11.49
N VAL A 186 3.94 -12.39 -10.28
CA VAL A 186 5.08 -12.12 -9.40
C VAL A 186 5.89 -13.38 -9.19
N GLN A 187 7.15 -13.34 -9.59
CA GLN A 187 8.13 -14.38 -9.30
C GLN A 187 8.83 -14.07 -7.99
N THR A 188 8.96 -15.09 -7.13
CA THR A 188 9.63 -14.98 -5.84
C THR A 188 10.71 -16.04 -5.68
N ASN A 189 11.79 -15.69 -4.97
CA ASN A 189 12.81 -16.62 -4.49
C ASN A 189 12.47 -17.10 -3.06
N ASN A 190 13.26 -18.04 -2.53
CA ASN A 190 13.17 -18.47 -1.14
C ASN A 190 14.37 -17.91 -0.33
N PRO A 191 14.17 -17.07 0.73
CA PRO A 191 12.93 -16.51 1.28
C PRO A 191 12.22 -15.55 0.31
N PRO A 192 10.94 -15.16 0.53
CA PRO A 192 10.07 -14.59 -0.50
C PRO A 192 10.48 -13.17 -0.91
N TYR A 193 11.64 -13.05 -1.55
CA TYR A 193 12.02 -11.83 -2.26
C TYR A 193 11.51 -11.87 -3.69
N ILE A 194 10.98 -10.74 -4.15
CA ILE A 194 10.51 -10.59 -5.51
C ILE A 194 11.71 -10.56 -6.46
N SER A 195 11.72 -11.46 -7.43
CA SER A 195 12.77 -11.59 -8.43
C SER A 195 12.33 -11.17 -9.84
N GLY A 196 11.03 -11.02 -10.08
CA GLY A 196 10.52 -10.57 -11.38
C GLY A 196 9.03 -10.30 -11.40
N PHE A 197 8.60 -9.56 -12.43
CA PHE A 197 7.21 -9.25 -12.73
C PHE A 197 6.93 -9.52 -14.21
N TYR A 198 5.86 -10.26 -14.52
CA TYR A 198 5.55 -10.75 -15.86
C TYR A 198 4.09 -10.45 -16.22
N ASP A 199 3.83 -10.18 -17.49
CA ASP A 199 2.46 -9.99 -18.00
C ASP A 199 1.74 -11.33 -18.26
N GLU A 200 2.50 -12.42 -18.37
CA GLU A 200 2.02 -13.78 -18.58
C GLU A 200 2.52 -14.70 -17.47
N PRO A 201 1.81 -15.81 -17.18
CA PRO A 201 2.28 -16.80 -16.21
C PRO A 201 3.68 -17.33 -16.58
N ALA A 202 4.62 -17.25 -15.64
CA ALA A 202 5.96 -17.77 -15.80
C ALA A 202 6.25 -18.85 -14.74
N PRO A 203 7.26 -19.71 -14.93
CA PRO A 203 7.68 -20.67 -13.90
C PRO A 203 7.95 -19.98 -12.56
N ASN A 204 7.48 -20.57 -11.46
CA ASN A 204 7.59 -20.04 -10.09
C ASN A 204 6.83 -18.73 -9.83
N CYS A 205 5.89 -18.36 -10.70
CA CYS A 205 4.93 -17.29 -10.45
C CYS A 205 3.65 -17.88 -9.84
N HIS A 206 3.59 -17.93 -8.52
CA HIS A 206 2.43 -18.43 -7.77
C HIS A 206 1.48 -17.33 -7.33
N TYR A 207 1.85 -16.07 -7.54
CA TYR A 207 1.13 -14.90 -7.07
C TYR A 207 0.99 -13.86 -8.16
N ILE A 208 0.04 -12.96 -7.95
CA ILE A 208 -0.09 -11.70 -8.70
C ILE A 208 0.10 -10.51 -7.74
N SER A 209 0.44 -9.35 -8.29
CA SER A 209 0.55 -8.09 -7.53
C SER A 209 -0.84 -7.69 -7.02
N ALA A 210 -0.94 -7.37 -5.74
CA ALA A 210 -2.19 -7.03 -5.07
C ALA A 210 -2.42 -5.50 -4.94
N GLY A 211 -1.68 -4.67 -5.68
CA GLY A 211 -1.91 -3.21 -5.71
C GLY A 211 -1.51 -2.45 -4.43
N ILE A 212 -0.83 -3.08 -3.48
CA ILE A 212 -0.39 -2.46 -2.22
C ILE A 212 1.14 -2.51 -2.16
N TYR A 213 1.77 -1.36 -2.02
CA TYR A 213 3.23 -1.19 -2.11
C TYR A 213 3.76 -0.49 -0.87
N GLY A 214 4.48 -1.20 -0.02
CA GLY A 214 5.28 -0.62 1.04
C GLY A 214 6.69 -0.33 0.54
N LEU A 215 7.09 0.94 0.46
CA LEU A 215 8.34 1.35 -0.16
C LEU A 215 9.12 2.33 0.72
N THR A 216 10.43 2.34 0.52
CA THR A 216 11.30 3.37 1.11
C THR A 216 11.54 4.51 0.12
N PRO A 217 11.95 5.70 0.59
CA PRO A 217 12.33 6.82 -0.28
C PRO A 217 13.41 6.48 -1.32
N GLN A 218 14.24 5.47 -1.07
CA GLN A 218 15.27 5.01 -2.01
C GLN A 218 14.69 4.49 -3.33
N CYS A 219 13.41 4.12 -3.36
CA CYS A 219 12.71 3.72 -4.59
C CYS A 219 12.34 4.91 -5.49
N LEU A 220 12.26 6.13 -4.96
CA LEU A 220 11.80 7.31 -5.72
C LEU A 220 12.76 7.76 -6.84
N PRO A 221 14.09 7.66 -6.73
CA PRO A 221 14.99 7.90 -7.87
C PRO A 221 14.73 6.96 -9.05
N VAL A 222 14.37 5.69 -8.80
CA VAL A 222 14.01 4.73 -9.86
C VAL A 222 12.70 5.16 -10.53
N LEU A 223 11.71 5.62 -9.76
CA LEU A 223 10.47 6.17 -10.31
C LEU A 223 10.75 7.36 -11.24
N LYS A 224 11.60 8.30 -10.78
CA LYS A 224 11.99 9.47 -11.58
C LYS A 224 12.63 9.05 -12.90
N ALA A 225 13.57 8.10 -12.87
CA ALA A 225 14.23 7.59 -14.07
C ALA A 225 13.22 6.92 -15.04
N CYS A 226 12.23 6.18 -14.54
CA CYS A 226 11.15 5.63 -15.37
C CYS A 226 10.35 6.73 -16.08
N ILE A 227 9.97 7.79 -15.37
CA ILE A 227 9.24 8.92 -15.96
C ILE A 227 10.09 9.62 -17.04
N GLU A 228 11.36 9.89 -16.76
CA GLU A 228 12.30 10.53 -17.69
C GLU A 228 12.58 9.69 -18.94
N SER A 229 12.49 8.36 -18.84
CA SER A 229 12.60 7.44 -19.98
C SER A 229 11.29 7.24 -20.75
N GLY A 230 10.19 7.91 -20.36
CA GLY A 230 8.90 7.84 -21.05
C GLY A 230 8.04 6.64 -20.67
N GLU A 231 8.41 5.92 -19.62
CA GLU A 231 7.59 4.83 -19.08
C GLU A 231 6.31 5.38 -18.42
N SER A 232 5.20 4.62 -18.51
CA SER A 232 3.90 5.16 -18.07
C SER A 232 3.07 4.24 -17.18
N ARG A 233 3.44 2.97 -17.00
CA ARG A 233 2.62 2.01 -16.24
C ARG A 233 3.28 1.63 -14.92
N MET A 234 2.50 1.50 -13.84
CA MET A 234 2.99 1.09 -12.53
C MET A 234 3.79 -0.23 -12.60
N ARG A 235 3.37 -1.19 -13.43
CA ARG A 235 4.09 -2.46 -13.65
C ARG A 235 5.52 -2.26 -14.18
N ASN A 236 5.77 -1.21 -14.95
CA ASN A 236 7.11 -0.91 -15.45
C ASN A 236 8.00 -0.36 -14.33
N PHE A 237 7.46 0.47 -13.44
CA PHE A 237 8.15 0.88 -12.22
C PHE A 237 8.48 -0.32 -11.32
N GLN A 238 7.54 -1.25 -11.11
CA GLN A 238 7.80 -2.47 -10.34
C GLN A 238 8.96 -3.29 -10.94
N ARG A 239 8.99 -3.48 -12.27
CA ARG A 239 10.11 -4.13 -12.97
C ARG A 239 11.42 -3.38 -12.81
N ALA A 240 11.37 -2.05 -12.93
CA ALA A 240 12.56 -1.21 -12.77
C ALA A 240 13.13 -1.29 -11.36
N LEU A 241 12.31 -1.39 -10.32
CA LEU A 241 12.79 -1.58 -8.96
C LEU A 241 13.63 -2.86 -8.82
N VAL A 242 13.14 -3.98 -9.36
CA VAL A 242 13.88 -5.26 -9.34
C VAL A 242 15.15 -5.16 -10.18
N ALA A 243 15.07 -4.59 -11.38
CA ALA A 243 16.21 -4.40 -12.28
C ALA A 243 17.31 -3.51 -11.67
N ASN A 244 16.95 -2.56 -10.80
CA ASN A 244 17.89 -1.73 -10.04
C ASN A 244 18.35 -2.36 -8.71
N GLY A 245 18.08 -3.65 -8.49
CA GLY A 245 18.57 -4.39 -7.33
C GLY A 245 17.87 -4.02 -6.01
N MET A 246 16.71 -3.40 -6.05
CA MET A 246 15.94 -3.10 -4.86
C MET A 246 15.46 -4.39 -4.19
N LYS A 247 15.76 -4.55 -2.91
CA LYS A 247 15.33 -5.70 -2.11
C LYS A 247 13.88 -5.53 -1.70
N LEU A 248 12.98 -6.22 -2.39
CA LEU A 248 11.54 -6.16 -2.18
C LEU A 248 11.04 -7.52 -1.69
N LYS A 249 10.43 -7.56 -0.51
CA LYS A 249 9.75 -8.77 -0.02
C LYS A 249 8.36 -8.88 -0.61
N ALA A 250 7.94 -10.10 -0.92
CA ALA A 250 6.55 -10.43 -1.16
C ALA A 250 5.85 -10.72 0.18
N TYR A 251 4.71 -10.10 0.41
CA TYR A 251 3.81 -10.41 1.51
C TYR A 251 2.52 -11.02 0.96
N VAL A 252 2.27 -12.27 1.30
CA VAL A 252 1.09 -12.99 0.80
C VAL A 252 -0.12 -12.53 1.58
N MET A 253 -1.02 -11.83 0.91
CA MET A 253 -2.37 -11.52 1.40
C MET A 253 -3.37 -12.54 0.89
N GLY A 254 -4.47 -12.65 1.56
CA GLY A 254 -5.62 -13.41 1.10
C GLY A 254 -6.26 -12.77 -0.13
N LYS A 255 -7.57 -12.67 -0.12
CA LYS A 255 -8.32 -12.08 -1.23
C LYS A 255 -8.15 -10.55 -1.25
N VAL A 256 -7.78 -10.02 -2.41
CA VAL A 256 -7.77 -8.59 -2.71
C VAL A 256 -8.59 -8.39 -3.99
N LEU A 257 -9.41 -7.36 -4.01
CA LEU A 257 -10.32 -7.03 -5.12
C LEU A 257 -10.09 -5.60 -5.59
N ASP A 258 -10.16 -5.39 -6.89
CA ASP A 258 -10.22 -4.05 -7.48
C ASP A 258 -11.64 -3.76 -7.96
N ILE A 259 -12.12 -2.55 -7.71
CA ILE A 259 -13.46 -2.11 -8.09
C ILE A 259 -13.42 -1.44 -9.45
N ASP A 260 -13.55 -2.22 -10.51
CA ASP A 260 -13.57 -1.72 -11.89
C ASP A 260 -14.95 -1.76 -12.54
N HIS A 261 -15.82 -2.68 -12.10
CA HIS A 261 -17.17 -2.94 -12.60
C HIS A 261 -18.21 -2.89 -11.49
N VAL A 262 -19.48 -2.72 -11.85
CA VAL A 262 -20.60 -2.80 -10.88
C VAL A 262 -20.63 -4.16 -10.18
N SER A 263 -20.32 -5.25 -10.91
CA SER A 263 -20.21 -6.58 -10.34
C SER A 263 -19.16 -6.70 -9.22
N ASP A 264 -18.09 -5.90 -9.29
CA ASP A 264 -17.02 -5.92 -8.29
C ASP A 264 -17.45 -5.25 -6.98
N ILE A 265 -18.36 -4.26 -7.05
CA ILE A 265 -18.97 -3.66 -5.86
C ILE A 265 -19.71 -4.75 -5.08
N ILE A 266 -20.54 -5.57 -5.76
CA ILE A 266 -21.30 -6.66 -5.14
C ILE A 266 -20.37 -7.73 -4.55
N LYS A 267 -19.31 -8.10 -5.29
CA LYS A 267 -18.31 -9.06 -4.81
C LYS A 267 -17.59 -8.53 -3.56
N ALA A 268 -17.24 -7.24 -3.55
CA ALA A 268 -16.55 -6.62 -2.43
C ALA A 268 -17.44 -6.48 -1.19
N GLU A 269 -18.71 -6.14 -1.35
CA GLU A 269 -19.68 -6.10 -0.25
C GLU A 269 -19.84 -7.48 0.40
N LYS A 270 -20.01 -8.53 -0.42
CA LYS A 270 -20.07 -9.91 0.08
C LYS A 270 -18.79 -10.30 0.82
N PHE A 271 -17.62 -9.98 0.26
CA PHE A 271 -16.32 -10.28 0.85
C PHE A 271 -16.13 -9.58 2.22
N LEU A 272 -16.55 -8.32 2.35
CA LEU A 272 -16.48 -7.59 3.61
C LEU A 272 -17.51 -8.08 4.63
N TYR A 273 -18.71 -8.49 4.19
CA TYR A 273 -19.75 -9.04 5.07
C TYR A 273 -19.34 -10.38 5.70
N GLU A 274 -18.70 -11.27 4.94
CA GLU A 274 -18.18 -12.54 5.42
C GLU A 274 -17.15 -12.35 6.55
N GLN A 275 -16.44 -11.24 6.56
CA GLN A 275 -15.47 -10.88 7.61
C GLN A 275 -16.15 -10.60 8.98
N HIS A 276 -17.29 -9.89 8.98
CA HIS A 276 -18.00 -9.54 10.22
C HIS A 276 -18.61 -10.73 10.93
N ASN A 277 -18.95 -11.80 10.20
CA ASN A 277 -19.60 -13.00 10.75
C ASN A 277 -18.61 -14.08 11.24
N CYS A 278 -17.31 -13.97 10.94
CA CYS A 278 -16.30 -14.90 11.45
C CYS A 278 -15.81 -14.54 12.87
N HIS A 279 -16.22 -13.40 13.42
CA HIS A 279 -15.81 -12.91 14.76
C HIS A 279 -16.95 -12.94 15.79
N LEU A 280 -18.10 -13.54 15.44
CA LEU A 280 -19.20 -13.86 16.35
C LEU A 280 -19.23 -15.36 16.67
#